data_4ffa5f9529625296b970e71fad49077e
#
_entry.id   4ffa5f9529625296b970e71fad49077e
#
_cell.length_a   1.000
_cell.length_b   1.000
_cell.length_c   1.000
_cell.angle_alpha   90.00
_cell.angle_beta   90.00
_cell.angle_gamma   90.00
#
_symmetry.space_group_name_H-M   'P 1'
#
loop_
_entity.id
_entity.type
_entity.pdbx_description
1 polymer ?
#
loop_
_entity_poly.entity_id
_entity_poly.type
_entity_poly.pdbx_seq_one_letter_code
_entity_poly.pdbx_strand_id
1 'polypeptide(L)'
;PIGKFWMNHPHVLGGRGVISRKKFEEKMPKDFVGFNDWMHFSTTKEFIEEKNILSASMYMLTQDVFRKDKFIDKEVVKDIFCVAPKYGEKLIQKFHKESFTCVNIYLLLEHEPSEENRVILDTEIDKFQIPKPKLFYKKTQKSLKTAKFFLDEFANYCLENDLGRIAVKESIFNEEKLDLVGDGGHHMGGTRMGTDKNNSVVDSDLKVHGINNLYINGSSNFYTGGYTNPTFTIIQLALRLANKIQTNLG
;
A
#
# COMPACT_ATOMS: atom_id res chain seq x y z
N PRO A 1 3.18 -2.03 26.83
CA PRO A 1 3.46 -1.59 25.43
C PRO A 1 2.28 -0.86 24.77
N ILE A 2 1.26 -0.42 25.57
CA ILE A 2 0.10 0.33 25.04
C ILE A 2 0.57 1.56 24.26
N GLY A 3 -0.05 1.78 23.10
CA GLY A 3 0.26 2.87 22.18
C GLY A 3 1.45 2.64 21.27
N LYS A 4 2.35 1.68 21.55
CA LYS A 4 3.52 1.38 20.71
C LYS A 4 3.14 0.57 19.46
N PHE A 5 4.07 0.55 18.48
CA PHE A 5 3.92 -0.18 17.23
C PHE A 5 2.73 0.29 16.38
N TRP A 6 2.45 1.59 16.44
CA TRP A 6 1.44 2.17 15.57
C TRP A 6 1.88 2.09 14.10
N MET A 7 0.96 1.70 13.24
CA MET A 7 1.18 1.51 11.81
C MET A 7 0.07 2.15 11.00
N ASN A 8 0.36 2.38 9.74
CA ASN A 8 -0.58 2.81 8.72
C ASN A 8 -0.17 2.22 7.37
N HIS A 9 -0.97 2.41 6.32
CA HIS A 9 -0.57 2.08 4.96
C HIS A 9 -0.10 3.36 4.24
N PRO A 10 1.20 3.56 4.04
CA PRO A 10 1.68 4.63 3.18
C PRO A 10 1.13 4.46 1.77
N HIS A 11 0.36 5.45 1.31
CA HIS A 11 -0.16 5.51 -0.04
C HIS A 11 0.71 6.48 -0.85
N VAL A 12 1.34 5.99 -1.89
CA VAL A 12 2.44 6.67 -2.59
C VAL A 12 2.18 6.72 -4.08
N LEU A 13 2.43 7.86 -4.71
CA LEU A 13 2.57 7.92 -6.16
C LEU A 13 3.95 7.40 -6.54
N GLY A 14 4.00 6.17 -7.06
CA GLY A 14 5.24 5.47 -7.42
C GLY A 14 5.84 5.93 -8.73
N GLY A 15 5.01 6.34 -9.68
CA GLY A 15 5.47 6.71 -11.00
C GLY A 15 4.36 6.91 -12.00
N ARG A 16 4.74 6.95 -13.26
CA ARG A 16 3.84 7.02 -14.41
C ARG A 16 4.21 5.97 -15.42
N GLY A 17 3.24 5.54 -16.22
CA GLY A 17 3.48 4.57 -17.28
C GLY A 17 2.74 4.93 -18.56
N VAL A 18 3.29 4.45 -19.67
CA VAL A 18 2.58 4.30 -20.94
C VAL A 18 2.54 2.82 -21.24
N ILE A 19 1.36 2.24 -21.28
CA ILE A 19 1.17 0.81 -21.44
C ILE A 19 0.30 0.50 -22.65
N SER A 20 0.63 -0.57 -23.37
CA SER A 20 -0.22 -1.14 -24.43
C SER A 20 -1.35 -1.89 -23.75
N ARG A 21 -2.56 -1.30 -23.76
CA ARG A 21 -3.73 -1.89 -23.15
C ARG A 21 -4.01 -3.30 -23.68
N LYS A 22 -3.97 -3.46 -25.01
CA LYS A 22 -4.21 -4.74 -25.67
C LYS A 22 -3.22 -5.81 -25.21
N LYS A 23 -1.91 -5.54 -25.32
CA LYS A 23 -0.87 -6.51 -24.93
C LYS A 23 -0.94 -6.84 -23.45
N PHE A 24 -1.28 -5.86 -22.63
CA PHE A 24 -1.43 -6.05 -21.20
C PHE A 24 -2.62 -6.96 -20.87
N GLU A 25 -3.78 -6.72 -21.48
CA GLU A 25 -4.98 -7.55 -21.31
C GLU A 25 -4.76 -8.99 -21.81
N GLU A 26 -4.00 -9.20 -22.90
CA GLU A 26 -3.63 -10.53 -23.40
C GLU A 26 -2.78 -11.37 -22.42
N LYS A 27 -2.05 -10.71 -21.52
CA LYS A 27 -1.21 -11.35 -20.49
C LYS A 27 -1.94 -11.60 -19.17
N MET A 28 -3.14 -11.01 -19.00
CA MET A 28 -3.92 -11.14 -17.79
C MET A 28 -4.70 -12.47 -17.74
N PRO A 29 -5.09 -12.92 -16.54
CA PRO A 29 -6.02 -14.04 -16.39
C PRO A 29 -7.31 -13.83 -17.19
N LYS A 30 -7.96 -14.92 -17.60
CA LYS A 30 -9.18 -14.87 -18.45
C LYS A 30 -10.37 -14.19 -17.78
N ASP A 31 -10.38 -14.11 -16.46
CA ASP A 31 -11.39 -13.45 -15.63
C ASP A 31 -11.04 -11.96 -15.35
N PHE A 32 -9.99 -11.45 -15.95
CA PHE A 32 -9.61 -10.05 -15.85
C PHE A 32 -10.67 -9.16 -16.53
N VAL A 33 -11.24 -8.23 -15.76
CA VAL A 33 -12.38 -7.37 -16.19
C VAL A 33 -11.90 -6.04 -16.81
N GLY A 34 -10.60 -5.79 -16.85
CA GLY A 34 -10.00 -4.63 -17.51
C GLY A 34 -9.47 -3.55 -16.56
N PHE A 35 -8.87 -2.49 -17.14
CA PHE A 35 -8.21 -1.41 -16.39
C PHE A 35 -9.12 -0.51 -15.56
N ASN A 36 -10.42 -0.59 -15.73
CA ASN A 36 -11.38 0.25 -14.98
C ASN A 36 -11.68 -0.30 -13.59
N ASP A 37 -11.30 -1.55 -13.34
CA ASP A 37 -11.45 -2.16 -12.04
C ASP A 37 -10.11 -2.04 -11.30
N TRP A 38 -10.19 -1.85 -10.01
CA TRP A 38 -9.03 -1.69 -9.11
C TRP A 38 -8.18 -2.96 -9.09
N MET A 39 -7.48 -3.19 -10.20
CA MET A 39 -6.55 -4.30 -10.29
C MET A 39 -5.31 -4.02 -9.47
N HIS A 40 -5.01 -4.91 -8.55
CA HIS A 40 -3.83 -4.84 -7.72
C HIS A 40 -2.80 -5.91 -8.13
N PHE A 41 -1.57 -5.48 -8.33
CA PHE A 41 -0.40 -6.36 -8.29
C PHE A 41 0.15 -6.34 -6.88
N SER A 42 0.62 -7.48 -6.40
CA SER A 42 1.20 -7.55 -5.06
C SER A 42 2.53 -8.30 -5.08
N THR A 43 3.37 -7.97 -4.12
CA THR A 43 4.61 -8.70 -3.86
C THR A 43 4.29 -10.14 -3.45
N THR A 44 5.02 -11.13 -4.00
CA THR A 44 4.94 -12.51 -3.55
C THR A 44 5.78 -12.72 -2.29
N LYS A 45 5.52 -13.82 -1.58
CA LYS A 45 6.30 -14.19 -0.39
C LYS A 45 7.77 -14.38 -0.73
N GLU A 46 8.05 -15.07 -1.82
CA GLU A 46 9.40 -15.36 -2.30
C GLU A 46 10.17 -14.08 -2.61
N PHE A 47 9.52 -13.11 -3.28
CA PHE A 47 10.11 -11.81 -3.59
C PHE A 47 10.41 -10.99 -2.33
N ILE A 48 9.48 -11.01 -1.35
CA ILE A 48 9.65 -10.34 -0.07
C ILE A 48 10.88 -10.89 0.67
N GLU A 49 11.01 -12.22 0.73
CA GLU A 49 12.11 -12.91 1.41
C GLU A 49 13.45 -12.67 0.69
N GLU A 50 13.49 -12.84 -0.64
CA GLU A 50 14.69 -12.64 -1.46
C GLU A 50 15.27 -11.23 -1.34
N LYS A 51 14.41 -10.22 -1.47
CA LYS A 51 14.84 -8.82 -1.44
C LYS A 51 14.92 -8.23 -0.04
N ASN A 52 14.48 -8.97 0.99
CA ASN A 52 14.35 -8.49 2.37
C ASN A 52 13.61 -7.15 2.44
N ILE A 53 12.40 -7.15 1.91
CA ILE A 53 11.48 -6.00 1.84
C ILE A 53 10.20 -6.27 2.62
N LEU A 54 9.30 -5.32 2.63
CA LEU A 54 7.95 -5.46 3.19
C LEU A 54 6.95 -5.88 2.11
N SER A 55 5.75 -6.25 2.53
CA SER A 55 4.68 -6.49 1.58
C SER A 55 4.16 -5.18 0.97
N ALA A 56 3.72 -5.26 -0.27
CA ALA A 56 3.19 -4.11 -0.99
C ALA A 56 2.17 -4.53 -2.03
N SER A 57 1.27 -3.63 -2.36
CA SER A 57 0.48 -3.74 -3.58
C SER A 57 0.58 -2.46 -4.41
N MET A 58 0.30 -2.60 -5.68
CA MET A 58 0.31 -1.54 -6.67
C MET A 58 -0.96 -1.59 -7.50
N TYR A 59 -1.49 -0.43 -7.84
CA TYR A 59 -2.57 -0.30 -8.81
C TYR A 59 -2.31 0.86 -9.76
N MET A 60 -2.98 0.82 -10.91
CA MET A 60 -2.83 1.81 -11.95
C MET A 60 -4.15 2.54 -12.18
N LEU A 61 -4.08 3.86 -12.23
CA LEU A 61 -5.20 4.70 -12.63
C LEU A 61 -4.90 5.38 -13.96
N THR A 62 -5.82 5.27 -14.90
CA THR A 62 -5.74 5.97 -16.18
C THR A 62 -5.80 7.48 -15.97
N GLN A 63 -4.96 8.21 -16.68
CA GLN A 63 -5.03 9.67 -16.67
C GLN A 63 -6.14 10.14 -17.60
N ASP A 64 -7.00 11.03 -17.13
CA ASP A 64 -8.13 11.59 -17.91
C ASP A 64 -7.70 12.33 -19.18
N VAL A 65 -6.46 12.79 -19.24
CA VAL A 65 -5.89 13.54 -20.38
C VAL A 65 -5.89 12.71 -21.67
N PHE A 66 -6.02 11.38 -21.58
CA PHE A 66 -5.87 10.45 -22.70
C PHE A 66 -7.12 9.64 -23.04
N ARG A 67 -8.29 10.11 -22.67
CA ARG A 67 -9.58 9.49 -23.02
C ARG A 67 -9.89 9.41 -24.53
N LYS A 68 -9.06 9.98 -25.38
CA LYS A 68 -9.18 9.82 -26.84
C LYS A 68 -8.17 8.77 -27.28
N ASP A 69 -8.67 7.72 -27.88
CA ASP A 69 -7.91 6.62 -28.51
C ASP A 69 -6.83 7.16 -29.44
N LYS A 70 -5.67 7.42 -28.90
CA LYS A 70 -4.52 7.90 -29.65
C LYS A 70 -3.34 6.95 -29.45
N PHE A 71 -2.63 6.73 -30.51
CA PHE A 71 -1.68 5.66 -30.70
C PHE A 71 -0.23 6.15 -30.70
N ILE A 72 0.69 5.33 -30.22
CA ILE A 72 2.12 5.57 -30.28
C ILE A 72 2.80 4.40 -30.96
N ASP A 73 3.51 4.72 -32.03
CA ASP A 73 4.07 3.77 -32.98
C ASP A 73 5.55 3.42 -32.70
N LYS A 74 6.25 4.27 -31.97
CA LYS A 74 7.69 4.14 -31.75
C LYS A 74 8.04 4.17 -30.26
N GLU A 75 9.00 3.33 -29.87
CA GLU A 75 9.51 3.24 -28.50
C GLU A 75 9.95 4.59 -27.93
N VAL A 76 10.72 5.36 -28.71
CA VAL A 76 11.17 6.70 -28.32
C VAL A 76 10.01 7.64 -27.99
N VAL A 77 8.87 7.49 -28.67
CA VAL A 77 7.68 8.33 -28.40
C VAL A 77 7.03 7.92 -27.07
N LYS A 78 7.03 6.63 -26.74
CA LYS A 78 6.57 6.13 -25.43
C LYS A 78 7.43 6.70 -24.31
N ASP A 79 8.76 6.68 -24.48
CA ASP A 79 9.71 7.20 -23.50
C ASP A 79 9.57 8.72 -23.30
N ILE A 80 9.51 9.48 -24.39
CA ILE A 80 9.26 10.94 -24.34
C ILE A 80 7.93 11.24 -23.66
N PHE A 81 6.92 10.42 -23.89
CA PHE A 81 5.61 10.62 -23.30
C PHE A 81 5.61 10.43 -21.78
N CYS A 82 6.34 9.45 -21.26
CA CYS A 82 6.50 9.25 -19.83
C CYS A 82 7.24 10.40 -19.14
N VAL A 83 8.28 10.93 -19.79
CA VAL A 83 9.15 11.98 -19.22
C VAL A 83 8.58 13.38 -19.45
N ALA A 84 7.99 13.62 -20.62
CA ALA A 84 7.48 14.92 -21.03
C ALA A 84 6.08 14.83 -21.69
N PRO A 85 5.01 14.60 -20.92
CA PRO A 85 3.66 14.29 -21.43
C PRO A 85 3.13 15.29 -22.47
N LYS A 86 3.37 16.60 -22.27
CA LYS A 86 2.93 17.64 -23.20
C LYS A 86 3.55 17.55 -24.59
N TYR A 87 4.80 17.11 -24.68
CA TYR A 87 5.48 16.90 -25.97
C TYR A 87 5.12 15.55 -26.56
N GLY A 88 5.01 14.52 -25.73
CA GLY A 88 4.56 13.20 -26.13
C GLY A 88 3.15 13.23 -26.74
N GLU A 89 2.25 14.01 -26.19
CA GLU A 89 0.89 14.17 -26.74
C GLU A 89 0.88 14.68 -28.20
N LYS A 90 1.72 15.65 -28.52
CA LYS A 90 1.86 16.17 -29.90
C LYS A 90 2.40 15.12 -30.86
N LEU A 91 3.30 14.26 -30.38
CA LEU A 91 3.86 13.15 -31.16
C LEU A 91 2.85 12.02 -31.34
N ILE A 92 2.09 11.69 -30.31
CA ILE A 92 0.99 10.71 -30.37
C ILE A 92 -0.01 11.09 -31.47
N GLN A 93 -0.37 12.34 -31.58
CA GLN A 93 -1.30 12.81 -32.60
C GLN A 93 -0.82 12.53 -34.03
N LYS A 94 0.47 12.31 -34.23
CA LYS A 94 1.11 12.15 -35.54
C LYS A 94 1.36 10.67 -35.94
N PHE A 95 1.42 9.74 -34.97
CA PHE A 95 1.94 8.37 -35.20
C PHE A 95 1.01 7.27 -34.65
N HIS A 96 -0.23 7.22 -35.09
CA HIS A 96 -1.23 6.30 -34.53
C HIS A 96 -1.28 4.92 -35.19
N LYS A 97 -0.95 3.85 -34.46
CA LYS A 97 -1.28 2.47 -34.86
C LYS A 97 -1.68 1.52 -33.73
N GLU A 98 -1.24 1.74 -32.50
CA GLU A 98 -1.59 0.92 -31.34
C GLU A 98 -2.23 1.77 -30.22
N SER A 99 -3.10 1.14 -29.44
CA SER A 99 -3.77 1.77 -28.32
C SER A 99 -2.87 1.77 -27.09
N PHE A 100 -2.32 2.94 -26.73
CA PHE A 100 -1.59 3.12 -25.48
C PHE A 100 -2.37 3.97 -24.49
N THR A 101 -2.22 3.64 -23.23
CA THR A 101 -2.88 4.36 -22.14
C THR A 101 -1.82 4.88 -21.17
N CYS A 102 -1.94 6.15 -20.80
CA CYS A 102 -1.16 6.69 -19.70
C CYS A 102 -1.78 6.37 -18.37
N VAL A 103 -0.95 5.94 -17.45
CA VAL A 103 -1.35 5.57 -16.11
C VAL A 103 -0.50 6.27 -15.07
N ASN A 104 -1.11 6.61 -13.95
CA ASN A 104 -0.41 6.85 -12.71
C ASN A 104 -0.33 5.53 -11.94
N ILE A 105 0.84 5.24 -11.38
CA ILE A 105 1.09 4.04 -10.60
C ILE A 105 1.11 4.42 -9.13
N TYR A 106 0.21 3.83 -8.37
CA TYR A 106 0.09 4.03 -6.94
C TYR A 106 0.49 2.78 -6.19
N LEU A 107 1.17 2.97 -5.08
CA LEU A 107 1.57 1.90 -4.16
C LEU A 107 0.83 2.03 -2.84
N LEU A 108 0.40 0.89 -2.31
CA LEU A 108 0.00 0.70 -0.94
C LEU A 108 1.09 -0.14 -0.26
N LEU A 109 1.79 0.45 0.68
CA LEU A 109 2.94 -0.18 1.32
C LEU A 109 2.58 -0.64 2.73
N GLU A 110 3.12 -1.77 3.13
CA GLU A 110 3.18 -2.13 4.53
C GLU A 110 4.08 -1.16 5.28
N HIS A 111 3.70 -0.83 6.49
CA HIS A 111 4.52 -0.08 7.42
C HIS A 111 5.15 -1.02 8.45
N GLU A 112 6.46 -0.96 8.58
CA GLU A 112 7.20 -1.80 9.52
C GLU A 112 6.82 -1.44 10.97
N PRO A 113 6.43 -2.43 11.81
CA PRO A 113 6.17 -2.18 13.21
C PRO A 113 7.41 -1.67 13.93
N SER A 114 7.34 -0.51 14.55
CA SER A 114 8.43 0.10 15.32
C SER A 114 7.92 0.66 16.64
N GLU A 115 8.70 0.51 17.70
CA GLU A 115 8.39 1.11 19.00
C GLU A 115 8.44 2.65 18.98
N GLU A 116 9.17 3.23 18.03
CA GLU A 116 9.22 4.67 17.84
C GLU A 116 7.88 5.22 17.37
N ASN A 117 7.13 4.42 16.58
CA ASN A 117 5.80 4.77 16.12
C ASN A 117 4.78 4.44 17.21
N ARG A 118 4.29 5.48 17.85
CA ARG A 118 3.45 5.33 19.04
C ARG A 118 2.49 6.47 19.24
N VAL A 119 1.39 6.18 19.90
CA VAL A 119 0.46 7.17 20.45
C VAL A 119 0.70 7.25 21.94
N ILE A 120 0.87 8.44 22.44
CA ILE A 120 0.95 8.72 23.88
C ILE A 120 -0.12 9.75 24.26
N LEU A 121 -0.36 9.91 25.55
CA LEU A 121 -1.13 11.03 26.07
C LEU A 121 -0.21 12.25 26.20
N ASP A 122 -0.65 13.40 25.66
CA ASP A 122 0.07 14.66 25.79
C ASP A 122 -0.23 15.31 27.16
N THR A 123 0.54 16.33 27.50
CA THR A 123 0.26 17.24 28.65
C THR A 123 -0.90 18.18 28.34
N GLU A 124 -1.18 18.45 27.06
CA GLU A 124 -2.37 19.21 26.67
C GLU A 124 -3.64 18.42 26.95
N ILE A 125 -4.63 19.10 27.49
CA ILE A 125 -5.96 18.52 27.75
C ILE A 125 -7.01 19.15 26.83
N ASP A 126 -8.08 18.43 26.60
CA ASP A 126 -9.25 18.93 25.86
C ASP A 126 -10.22 19.66 26.79
N LYS A 127 -11.37 20.12 26.25
CA LYS A 127 -12.43 20.80 27.02
C LYS A 127 -13.09 19.95 28.11
N PHE A 128 -12.88 18.63 28.09
CA PHE A 128 -13.39 17.66 29.07
C PHE A 128 -12.33 17.24 30.09
N GLN A 129 -11.20 17.93 30.14
CA GLN A 129 -10.04 17.62 30.99
C GLN A 129 -9.39 16.24 30.67
N ILE A 130 -9.53 15.77 29.44
CA ILE A 130 -8.92 14.53 28.98
C ILE A 130 -7.63 14.85 28.24
N PRO A 131 -6.49 14.19 28.55
CA PRO A 131 -5.25 14.35 27.81
C PRO A 131 -5.43 14.04 26.32
N LYS A 132 -4.93 14.94 25.47
CA LYS A 132 -5.00 14.74 24.02
C LYS A 132 -4.06 13.62 23.57
N PRO A 133 -4.43 12.79 22.57
CA PRO A 133 -3.50 11.84 21.99
C PRO A 133 -2.45 12.58 21.16
N LYS A 134 -1.19 12.12 21.26
CA LYS A 134 -0.06 12.61 20.47
C LYS A 134 0.57 11.45 19.73
N LEU A 135 0.59 11.54 18.40
CA LEU A 135 1.17 10.54 17.52
C LEU A 135 2.64 10.89 17.22
N PHE A 136 3.53 9.92 17.45
CA PHE A 136 4.87 9.89 16.88
C PHE A 136 4.90 8.92 15.73
N TYR A 137 5.24 9.43 14.55
CA TYR A 137 5.23 8.66 13.32
C TYR A 137 6.47 8.92 12.48
N LYS A 138 7.17 7.85 12.14
CA LYS A 138 8.36 7.88 11.30
C LYS A 138 8.27 6.78 10.25
N LYS A 139 8.45 7.15 9.00
CA LYS A 139 8.58 6.19 7.90
C LYS A 139 9.93 5.46 8.01
N THR A 140 9.95 4.19 7.63
CA THR A 140 11.18 3.41 7.64
C THR A 140 11.85 3.41 6.26
N GLN A 141 13.18 3.25 6.25
CA GLN A 141 13.93 3.06 5.00
C GLN A 141 13.49 1.79 4.27
N LYS A 142 13.00 0.80 5.01
CA LYS A 142 12.51 -0.45 4.44
C LYS A 142 11.29 -0.26 3.56
N SER A 143 10.37 0.68 3.92
CA SER A 143 9.24 1.04 3.05
C SER A 143 9.70 1.68 1.74
N LEU A 144 10.71 2.54 1.79
CA LEU A 144 11.29 3.16 0.58
C LEU A 144 11.97 2.11 -0.32
N LYS A 145 12.77 1.24 0.27
CA LYS A 145 13.39 0.10 -0.42
C LYS A 145 12.33 -0.81 -1.05
N THR A 146 11.25 -1.09 -0.34
CA THR A 146 10.12 -1.89 -0.87
C THR A 146 9.50 -1.24 -2.10
N ALA A 147 9.21 0.06 -2.04
CA ALA A 147 8.65 0.80 -3.17
C ALA A 147 9.58 0.74 -4.38
N LYS A 148 10.87 0.96 -4.19
CA LYS A 148 11.87 0.91 -5.26
C LYS A 148 11.94 -0.46 -5.92
N PHE A 149 12.20 -1.52 -5.15
CA PHE A 149 12.34 -2.87 -5.73
C PHE A 149 11.08 -3.32 -6.45
N PHE A 150 9.91 -3.03 -5.90
CA PHE A 150 8.66 -3.43 -6.52
C PHE A 150 8.40 -2.69 -7.84
N LEU A 151 8.70 -1.40 -7.90
CA LEU A 151 8.56 -0.61 -9.12
C LEU A 151 9.60 -0.99 -10.17
N ASP A 152 10.85 -1.23 -9.78
CA ASP A 152 11.91 -1.66 -10.67
C ASP A 152 11.56 -3.02 -11.32
N GLU A 153 11.08 -3.98 -10.53
CA GLU A 153 10.63 -5.28 -11.03
C GLU A 153 9.47 -5.15 -12.02
N PHE A 154 8.48 -4.34 -11.69
CA PHE A 154 7.34 -4.11 -12.58
C PHE A 154 7.75 -3.37 -13.86
N ALA A 155 8.64 -2.40 -13.76
CA ALA A 155 9.16 -1.67 -14.92
C ALA A 155 9.93 -2.59 -15.87
N ASN A 156 10.78 -3.47 -15.32
CA ASN A 156 11.51 -4.47 -16.09
C ASN A 156 10.56 -5.47 -16.75
N TYR A 157 9.57 -5.98 -16.01
CA TYR A 157 8.55 -6.87 -16.57
C TYR A 157 7.80 -6.22 -17.74
N CYS A 158 7.41 -4.96 -17.62
CA CYS A 158 6.75 -4.23 -18.70
C CYS A 158 7.65 -4.05 -19.92
N LEU A 159 8.93 -3.79 -19.71
CA LEU A 159 9.92 -3.62 -20.76
C LEU A 159 10.18 -4.94 -21.51
N GLU A 160 10.49 -6.01 -20.81
CA GLU A 160 10.84 -7.31 -21.36
C GLU A 160 9.69 -7.96 -22.12
N ASN A 161 8.44 -7.73 -21.69
CA ASN A 161 7.25 -8.25 -22.35
C ASN A 161 6.63 -7.28 -23.37
N ASP A 162 7.31 -6.18 -23.67
CA ASP A 162 6.82 -5.13 -24.60
C ASP A 162 5.40 -4.62 -24.26
N LEU A 163 5.12 -4.53 -22.95
CA LEU A 163 3.83 -4.05 -22.43
C LEU A 163 3.77 -2.53 -22.36
N GLY A 164 4.92 -1.89 -22.28
CA GLY A 164 5.02 -0.44 -22.16
C GLY A 164 6.31 0.05 -21.52
N ARG A 165 6.24 1.27 -21.00
CA ARG A 165 7.34 1.91 -20.29
C ARG A 165 6.84 2.52 -19.00
N ILE A 166 7.60 2.31 -17.94
CA ILE A 166 7.32 2.84 -16.60
C ILE A 166 8.43 3.82 -16.22
N ALA A 167 8.05 5.04 -15.91
CA ALA A 167 8.92 6.05 -15.32
C ALA A 167 8.70 6.05 -13.80
N VAL A 168 9.62 5.43 -13.07
CA VAL A 168 9.65 5.46 -11.60
C VAL A 168 9.89 6.88 -11.14
N LYS A 169 9.24 7.31 -10.08
CA LYS A 169 9.44 8.64 -9.53
C LYS A 169 10.86 8.83 -9.03
N GLU A 170 11.50 9.93 -9.41
CA GLU A 170 12.91 10.20 -9.14
C GLU A 170 13.27 10.07 -7.65
N SER A 171 12.42 10.60 -6.76
CA SER A 171 12.63 10.51 -5.31
C SER A 171 12.63 9.07 -4.76
N ILE A 172 11.95 8.14 -5.44
CA ILE A 172 11.96 6.72 -5.10
C ILE A 172 13.16 6.03 -5.75
N PHE A 173 13.43 6.34 -7.01
CA PHE A 173 14.56 5.78 -7.75
C PHE A 173 15.88 6.08 -7.06
N ASN A 174 16.08 7.31 -6.59
CA ASN A 174 17.27 7.76 -5.87
C ASN A 174 17.23 7.42 -4.36
N GLU A 175 16.21 6.71 -3.90
CA GLU A 175 16.03 6.36 -2.48
C GLU A 175 16.03 7.57 -1.52
N GLU A 176 15.50 8.71 -1.96
CA GLU A 176 15.47 9.94 -1.17
C GLU A 176 14.29 9.96 -0.20
N LYS A 177 13.07 9.76 -0.73
CA LYS A 177 11.83 9.84 0.04
C LYS A 177 10.63 9.20 -0.64
N LEU A 178 9.60 8.90 0.16
CA LEU A 178 8.26 8.56 -0.31
C LEU A 178 7.38 9.82 -0.29
N ASP A 179 6.91 10.21 -1.47
CA ASP A 179 5.92 11.28 -1.58
C ASP A 179 4.52 10.70 -1.38
N LEU A 180 4.00 10.84 -0.18
CA LEU A 180 2.65 10.37 0.14
C LEU A 180 1.61 11.18 -0.63
N VAL A 181 0.65 10.48 -1.20
CA VAL A 181 -0.60 11.05 -1.74
C VAL A 181 -1.75 10.88 -0.75
N GLY A 182 -1.52 10.08 0.29
CA GLY A 182 -2.42 9.81 1.38
C GLY A 182 -1.80 8.82 2.35
N ASP A 183 -2.46 8.59 3.46
CA ASP A 183 -2.05 7.62 4.47
C ASP A 183 -3.07 6.49 4.65
N GLY A 184 -3.86 6.24 3.61
CA GLY A 184 -4.81 5.13 3.53
C GLY A 184 -5.90 5.10 4.61
N GLY A 185 -5.76 5.88 5.70
CA GLY A 185 -6.71 5.88 6.82
C GLY A 185 -6.76 4.56 7.61
N HIS A 186 -5.80 3.66 7.41
CA HIS A 186 -5.77 2.33 8.00
C HIS A 186 -4.86 2.28 9.22
N HIS A 187 -5.26 2.93 10.30
CA HIS A 187 -4.50 2.93 11.54
C HIS A 187 -4.55 1.56 12.22
N MET A 188 -3.39 1.02 12.56
CA MET A 188 -3.22 -0.31 13.15
C MET A 188 -2.16 -0.28 14.25
N GLY A 189 -2.14 -1.33 15.08
CA GLY A 189 -1.21 -1.39 16.19
C GLY A 189 -1.61 -0.49 17.37
N GLY A 190 -0.75 -0.39 18.38
CA GLY A 190 -1.05 0.33 19.62
C GLY A 190 -1.56 -0.57 20.74
N THR A 191 -2.29 -1.64 20.41
CA THR A 191 -2.73 -2.68 21.36
C THR A 191 -2.49 -4.07 20.80
N ARG A 192 -1.33 -4.27 20.15
CA ARG A 192 -1.05 -5.46 19.36
C ARG A 192 -1.19 -6.76 20.15
N MET A 193 -1.64 -7.80 19.45
CA MET A 193 -1.80 -9.16 19.94
C MET A 193 -0.44 -9.86 20.10
N GLY A 194 -0.34 -10.74 21.07
CA GLY A 194 0.81 -11.60 21.24
C GLY A 194 0.77 -12.41 22.53
N THR A 195 1.71 -13.34 22.69
CA THR A 195 1.82 -14.21 23.87
C THR A 195 2.65 -13.59 24.99
N ASP A 196 3.60 -12.71 24.65
CA ASP A 196 4.46 -12.03 25.63
C ASP A 196 3.83 -10.70 26.07
N LYS A 197 3.40 -10.65 27.32
CA LYS A 197 2.82 -9.45 27.94
C LYS A 197 3.73 -8.21 27.95
N ASN A 198 5.04 -8.38 27.79
CA ASN A 198 5.99 -7.28 27.71
C ASN A 198 5.98 -6.62 26.32
N ASN A 199 5.59 -7.39 25.30
CA ASN A 199 5.57 -6.98 23.90
C ASN A 199 4.18 -6.90 23.29
N SER A 200 3.12 -7.28 24.01
CA SER A 200 1.73 -7.26 23.54
C SER A 200 0.80 -6.73 24.62
N VAL A 201 -0.37 -6.27 24.19
CA VAL A 201 -1.42 -5.76 25.07
C VAL A 201 -2.52 -6.78 25.27
N VAL A 202 -2.87 -7.51 24.22
CA VAL A 202 -3.88 -8.57 24.24
C VAL A 202 -3.27 -9.92 23.85
N ASP A 203 -3.88 -10.99 24.34
CA ASP A 203 -3.55 -12.36 23.94
C ASP A 203 -4.24 -12.74 22.61
N SER A 204 -4.10 -14.01 22.21
CA SER A 204 -4.74 -14.55 21.00
C SER A 204 -6.26 -14.51 21.04
N ASP A 205 -6.88 -14.47 22.20
CA ASP A 205 -8.34 -14.35 22.39
C ASP A 205 -8.80 -12.88 22.51
N LEU A 206 -7.92 -11.93 22.22
CA LEU A 206 -8.13 -10.47 22.30
C LEU A 206 -8.38 -9.97 23.73
N LYS A 207 -8.06 -10.77 24.75
CA LYS A 207 -8.17 -10.42 26.15
C LYS A 207 -6.93 -9.62 26.59
N VAL A 208 -7.13 -8.55 27.31
CA VAL A 208 -6.04 -7.74 27.85
C VAL A 208 -5.26 -8.53 28.89
N HIS A 209 -3.94 -8.57 28.76
CA HIS A 209 -3.08 -9.26 29.71
C HIS A 209 -3.27 -8.73 31.14
N GLY A 210 -3.53 -9.65 32.07
CA GLY A 210 -3.70 -9.33 33.49
C GLY A 210 -5.07 -8.76 33.87
N ILE A 211 -6.02 -8.63 32.94
CA ILE A 211 -7.39 -8.17 33.22
C ILE A 211 -8.39 -9.24 32.77
N ASN A 212 -9.27 -9.65 33.69
CA ASN A 212 -10.12 -10.82 33.44
C ASN A 212 -11.34 -10.56 32.56
N ASN A 213 -11.83 -9.33 32.50
CA ASN A 213 -13.09 -8.95 31.85
C ASN A 213 -12.95 -7.82 30.80
N LEU A 214 -11.72 -7.62 30.28
CA LEU A 214 -11.47 -6.59 29.26
C LEU A 214 -10.93 -7.24 28.00
N TYR A 215 -11.59 -6.96 26.89
CA TYR A 215 -11.22 -7.38 25.54
C TYR A 215 -11.11 -6.17 24.63
N ILE A 216 -10.19 -6.20 23.68
CA ILE A 216 -10.04 -5.17 22.67
C ILE A 216 -10.17 -5.83 21.29
N ASN A 217 -11.08 -5.32 20.46
CA ASN A 217 -11.23 -5.75 19.07
C ASN A 217 -11.04 -4.57 18.13
N GLY A 218 -10.27 -4.78 17.06
CA GLY A 218 -10.02 -3.77 16.04
C GLY A 218 -8.65 -3.94 15.39
N SER A 219 -8.33 -3.07 14.45
CA SER A 219 -7.03 -3.04 13.79
C SER A 219 -5.87 -2.70 14.75
N SER A 220 -6.17 -2.11 15.90
CA SER A 220 -5.17 -1.85 16.93
C SER A 220 -4.47 -3.12 17.46
N ASN A 221 -5.10 -4.29 17.27
CA ASN A 221 -4.55 -5.58 17.69
C ASN A 221 -3.58 -6.20 16.68
N PHE A 222 -3.46 -5.64 15.48
CA PHE A 222 -2.61 -6.21 14.45
C PHE A 222 -1.13 -6.15 14.86
N TYR A 223 -0.44 -7.27 14.68
CA TYR A 223 0.99 -7.39 14.92
C TYR A 223 1.81 -6.82 13.77
N THR A 224 1.34 -7.03 12.53
CA THR A 224 1.83 -6.45 11.27
C THR A 224 0.66 -5.91 10.47
N GLY A 225 0.91 -4.90 9.63
CA GLY A 225 -0.15 -4.24 8.87
C GLY A 225 -0.50 -4.95 7.55
N GLY A 226 0.50 -5.55 6.89
CA GLY A 226 0.35 -5.93 5.49
C GLY A 226 0.09 -4.71 4.60
N TYR A 227 -0.41 -4.93 3.39
CA TYR A 227 -0.76 -3.86 2.44
C TYR A 227 -2.27 -3.76 2.16
N THR A 228 -3.07 -4.74 2.62
CA THR A 228 -4.51 -4.84 2.33
C THR A 228 -5.36 -4.11 3.35
N ASN A 229 -6.58 -3.75 2.93
CA ASN A 229 -7.57 -3.13 3.82
C ASN A 229 -7.85 -4.01 5.03
N PRO A 230 -7.81 -3.49 6.27
CA PRO A 230 -7.87 -4.30 7.49
C PRO A 230 -9.28 -4.81 7.85
N THR A 231 -10.33 -4.28 7.24
CA THR A 231 -11.73 -4.49 7.65
C THR A 231 -12.14 -5.96 7.70
N PHE A 232 -11.74 -6.75 6.69
CA PHE A 232 -12.08 -8.18 6.67
C PHE A 232 -11.49 -8.92 7.88
N THR A 233 -10.24 -8.69 8.19
CA THR A 233 -9.57 -9.31 9.35
C THR A 233 -10.19 -8.82 10.67
N ILE A 234 -10.56 -7.54 10.77
CA ILE A 234 -11.28 -7.01 11.95
C ILE A 234 -12.57 -7.77 12.18
N ILE A 235 -13.37 -7.99 11.12
CA ILE A 235 -14.63 -8.74 11.21
C ILE A 235 -14.38 -10.19 11.66
N GLN A 236 -13.40 -10.87 11.08
CA GLN A 236 -13.05 -12.23 11.48
C GLN A 236 -12.64 -12.32 12.96
N LEU A 237 -11.85 -11.38 13.44
CA LEU A 237 -11.45 -11.29 14.84
C LEU A 237 -12.67 -11.02 15.75
N ALA A 238 -13.59 -10.16 15.33
CA ALA A 238 -14.83 -9.87 16.07
C ALA A 238 -15.71 -11.11 16.23
N LEU A 239 -15.93 -11.86 15.14
CA LEU A 239 -16.70 -13.10 15.17
C LEU A 239 -16.07 -14.16 16.07
N ARG A 240 -14.74 -14.32 15.99
CA ARG A 240 -13.99 -15.23 16.87
C ARG A 240 -14.14 -14.83 18.33
N LEU A 241 -14.01 -13.54 18.65
CA LEU A 241 -14.17 -13.04 20.01
C LEU A 241 -15.61 -13.25 20.53
N ALA A 242 -16.62 -13.00 19.73
CA ALA A 242 -18.03 -13.20 20.08
C ALA A 242 -18.28 -14.67 20.46
N ASN A 243 -17.82 -15.62 19.64
CA ASN A 243 -17.92 -17.04 19.92
C ASN A 243 -17.20 -17.44 21.22
N LYS A 244 -16.02 -16.87 21.45
CA LYS A 244 -15.24 -17.13 22.67
C LYS A 244 -15.97 -16.63 23.93
N ILE A 245 -16.52 -15.42 23.88
CA ILE A 245 -17.25 -14.85 25.01
C ILE A 245 -18.52 -15.66 25.28
N GLN A 246 -19.26 -16.04 24.24
CA GLN A 246 -20.45 -16.89 24.39
C GLN A 246 -20.14 -18.24 25.07
N THR A 247 -19.06 -18.89 24.66
CA THR A 247 -18.60 -20.16 25.27
C THR A 247 -18.20 -19.99 26.73
N ASN A 248 -17.66 -18.85 27.12
CA ASN A 248 -17.25 -18.60 28.50
C ASN A 248 -18.39 -18.18 29.43
N LEU A 249 -19.53 -17.74 28.88
CA LEU A 249 -20.73 -17.32 29.63
C LEU A 249 -21.79 -18.40 29.74
N GLY A 250 -21.73 -19.43 28.90
CA GLY A 250 -22.65 -20.60 28.93
C GLY A 250 -22.07 -21.76 29.70
#